data_57ce0c2027f6e0f4509dc414ade03bf6
#
_entry.id   57ce0c2027f6e0f4509dc414ade03bf6
#
_cell.length_a   1.000
_cell.length_b   1.000
_cell.length_c   1.000
_cell.angle_alpha   90.00
_cell.angle_beta   90.00
_cell.angle_gamma   90.00
#
_symmetry.space_group_name_H-M   'P 1'
#
loop_
_entity.id
_entity.type
_entity.pdbx_description
1 polymer ?
#
loop_
_entity_poly.entity_id
_entity_poly.type
_entity_poly.pdbx_seq_one_letter_code
_entity_poly.pdbx_strand_id
1 'polypeptide(L)'
;MLGARFGNLRRLHDDVLQIEKGLIASKDPGYPLYVVNVPRQISYVDSFPADKFFLRFDYIFDMFHVKKLDFTFVRLYALHMNYIIGVEQISHICVADPYYMHEGFLGVCAKHGEYARDYIVSFMLANKDKEAILVPYHPV
;
A
#
# COMPACT_ATOMS: atom_id res chain seq x y z
N MET A 1 23.83 -7.51 -8.39
CA MET A 1 22.50 -6.87 -8.26
C MET A 1 21.95 -6.76 -6.83
N LEU A 2 22.23 -7.67 -5.93
CA LEU A 2 21.78 -7.58 -4.52
C LEU A 2 22.37 -6.39 -3.74
N GLY A 3 23.64 -6.03 -3.96
CA GLY A 3 24.30 -4.95 -3.22
C GLY A 3 23.69 -3.55 -3.36
N ALA A 4 23.13 -3.22 -4.53
CA ALA A 4 22.48 -1.92 -4.76
C ALA A 4 21.13 -1.78 -4.02
N ARG A 5 20.39 -2.89 -3.85
CA ARG A 5 19.12 -2.91 -3.11
C ARG A 5 19.34 -2.69 -1.61
N PHE A 6 20.38 -3.30 -1.05
CA PHE A 6 20.76 -3.06 0.35
C PHE A 6 21.26 -1.63 0.59
N GLY A 7 21.94 -1.03 -0.38
CA GLY A 7 22.38 0.36 -0.31
C GLY A 7 21.22 1.35 -0.21
N ASN A 8 20.16 1.13 -0.97
CA ASN A 8 18.95 1.97 -0.94
C ASN A 8 18.17 1.82 0.38
N LEU A 9 18.06 0.60 0.89
CA LEU A 9 17.40 0.34 2.16
C LEU A 9 18.17 0.98 3.32
N ARG A 10 19.51 0.91 3.28
CA ARG A 10 20.36 1.56 4.27
C ARG A 10 20.24 3.08 4.21
N ARG A 11 20.21 3.69 3.02
CA ARG A 11 19.97 5.13 2.88
C ARG A 11 18.63 5.52 3.49
N LEU A 12 17.57 4.80 3.14
CA LEU A 12 16.25 5.06 3.70
C LEU A 12 16.27 4.97 5.24
N HIS A 13 16.95 3.98 5.79
CA HIS A 13 17.12 3.85 7.24
C HIS A 13 17.87 5.05 7.83
N ASP A 14 18.98 5.46 7.21
CA ASP A 14 19.78 6.59 7.70
C ASP A 14 19.00 7.91 7.58
N ASP A 15 18.23 8.11 6.51
CA ASP A 15 17.32 9.25 6.33
C ASP A 15 16.24 9.27 7.41
N VAL A 16 15.63 8.11 7.71
CA VAL A 16 14.63 7.97 8.78
C VAL A 16 15.21 8.31 10.13
N LEU A 17 16.45 7.86 10.44
CA LEU A 17 17.12 8.22 11.70
C LEU A 17 17.43 9.71 11.81
N GLN A 18 17.76 10.40 10.71
CA GLN A 18 17.96 11.85 10.72
C GLN A 18 16.65 12.61 10.98
N ILE A 19 15.57 12.15 10.34
CA ILE A 19 14.23 12.71 10.53
C ILE A 19 13.73 12.46 11.95
N GLU A 20 14.01 11.27 12.52
CA GLU A 20 13.69 10.93 13.91
C GLU A 20 14.22 11.97 14.88
N LYS A 21 15.47 12.38 14.73
CA LYS A 21 16.08 13.41 15.58
C LYS A 21 15.32 14.74 15.51
N GLY A 22 14.87 15.12 14.32
CA GLY A 22 14.06 16.30 14.11
C GLY A 22 12.64 16.17 14.67
N LEU A 23 12.01 15.00 14.51
CA LEU A 23 10.64 14.74 14.97
C LEU A 23 10.55 14.56 16.47
N ILE A 24 11.55 13.96 17.11
CA ILE A 24 11.64 13.93 18.58
C ILE A 24 11.68 15.36 19.13
N ALA A 25 12.42 16.25 18.47
CA ALA A 25 12.44 17.67 18.83
C ALA A 25 11.10 18.37 18.61
N SER A 26 10.35 17.99 17.56
CA SER A 26 9.03 18.57 17.23
C SER A 26 7.85 17.94 18.00
N LYS A 27 8.07 16.77 18.64
CA LYS A 27 7.03 15.98 19.34
C LYS A 27 5.86 15.55 18.44
N ASP A 28 6.07 15.41 17.14
CA ASP A 28 5.04 14.97 16.19
C ASP A 28 5.41 13.64 15.50
N PRO A 29 5.16 12.49 16.15
CA PRO A 29 5.44 11.17 15.56
C PRO A 29 4.52 10.80 14.40
N GLY A 30 3.39 11.49 14.27
CA GLY A 30 2.39 11.25 13.22
C GLY A 30 2.66 11.97 11.91
N TYR A 31 3.82 12.64 11.76
CA TYR A 31 4.14 13.40 10.56
C TYR A 31 4.21 12.51 9.30
N PRO A 32 3.48 12.87 8.23
CA PRO A 32 3.57 12.14 6.98
C PRO A 32 4.91 12.44 6.29
N LEU A 33 5.73 11.41 6.11
CA LEU A 33 7.01 11.54 5.42
C LEU A 33 6.86 11.49 3.91
N TYR A 34 5.99 10.61 3.43
CA TYR A 34 5.75 10.44 2.01
C TYR A 34 4.25 10.42 1.71
N VAL A 35 3.90 11.02 0.59
CA VAL A 35 2.57 10.91 0.00
C VAL A 35 2.65 9.96 -1.18
N VAL A 36 1.90 8.88 -1.13
CA VAL A 36 1.80 7.93 -2.23
C VAL A 36 0.51 8.24 -3.00
N ASN A 37 0.65 8.59 -4.27
CA ASN A 37 -0.50 8.72 -5.17
C ASN A 37 -0.76 7.38 -5.84
N VAL A 38 -1.99 6.91 -5.76
CA VAL A 38 -2.40 5.67 -6.43
C VAL A 38 -2.71 5.99 -7.89
N PRO A 39 -2.04 5.35 -8.87
CA PRO A 39 -2.36 5.56 -10.27
C PRO A 39 -3.80 5.20 -10.58
N ARG A 40 -4.47 6.00 -11.40
CA ARG A 40 -5.89 5.77 -11.79
C ARG A 40 -6.12 4.40 -12.42
N GLN A 41 -5.13 3.87 -13.12
CA GLN A 41 -5.21 2.54 -13.73
C GLN A 41 -5.34 1.40 -12.71
N ILE A 42 -5.02 1.68 -11.44
CA ILE A 42 -5.06 0.72 -10.34
C ILE A 42 -6.23 1.04 -9.40
N SER A 43 -6.71 2.28 -9.41
CA SER A 43 -7.88 2.73 -8.64
C SER A 43 -9.13 2.50 -9.48
N TYR A 44 -9.76 1.36 -9.32
CA TYR A 44 -10.96 0.96 -10.08
C TYR A 44 -12.25 1.68 -9.66
N VAL A 45 -12.19 2.58 -8.71
CA VAL A 45 -13.35 3.32 -8.18
C VAL A 45 -13.09 4.81 -8.27
N ASP A 46 -13.75 5.48 -9.22
CA ASP A 46 -13.53 6.89 -9.55
C ASP A 46 -13.91 7.89 -8.45
N SER A 47 -14.69 7.48 -7.47
CA SER A 47 -15.31 8.38 -6.49
C SER A 47 -14.77 8.23 -5.07
N PHE A 48 -13.75 7.41 -4.84
CA PHE A 48 -13.25 7.16 -3.49
C PHE A 48 -11.96 7.92 -3.20
N PRO A 49 -11.82 8.54 -2.01
CA PRO A 49 -10.64 9.33 -1.64
C PRO A 49 -9.37 8.51 -1.40
N ALA A 50 -9.34 7.25 -1.82
CA ALA A 50 -8.21 6.35 -1.66
C ALA A 50 -7.14 6.50 -2.76
N ASP A 51 -7.19 7.58 -3.55
CA ASP A 51 -6.18 7.92 -4.55
C ASP A 51 -4.85 8.37 -3.93
N LYS A 52 -4.84 8.62 -2.62
CA LYS A 52 -3.66 9.02 -1.85
C LYS A 52 -3.62 8.31 -0.51
N PHE A 53 -2.42 7.98 -0.08
CA PHE A 53 -2.18 7.58 1.30
C PHE A 53 -0.81 8.05 1.78
N PHE A 54 -0.62 8.03 3.09
CA PHE A 54 0.56 8.60 3.72
C PHE A 54 1.41 7.52 4.36
N LEU A 55 2.72 7.55 4.08
CA LEU A 55 3.71 6.80 4.86
C LEU A 55 4.17 7.70 6.00
N ARG A 56 3.79 7.35 7.20
CA ARG A 56 4.11 8.08 8.42
C ARG A 56 5.45 7.63 8.96
N PHE A 57 6.09 8.52 9.71
CA PHE A 57 7.36 8.22 10.36
C PHE A 57 7.26 7.00 11.30
N ASP A 58 6.24 6.98 12.18
CA ASP A 58 6.03 5.90 13.14
C ASP A 58 5.91 4.52 12.47
N TYR A 59 5.24 4.43 11.31
CA TYR A 59 5.12 3.18 10.54
C TYR A 59 6.47 2.69 10.04
N ILE A 60 7.29 3.60 9.49
CA ILE A 60 8.63 3.29 8.97
C ILE A 60 9.55 2.90 10.11
N PHE A 61 9.50 3.62 11.22
CA PHE A 61 10.28 3.34 12.42
C PHE A 61 9.96 1.95 12.96
N ASP A 62 8.68 1.60 13.13
CA ASP A 62 8.26 0.30 13.63
C ASP A 62 8.67 -0.84 12.69
N MET A 63 8.60 -0.64 11.38
CA MET A 63 9.07 -1.60 10.39
C MET A 63 10.57 -1.90 10.54
N PHE A 64 11.42 -0.87 10.67
CA PHE A 64 12.87 -1.06 10.85
C PHE A 64 13.23 -1.70 12.18
N HIS A 65 12.44 -1.49 13.22
CA HIS A 65 12.65 -2.07 14.54
C HIS A 65 11.94 -3.43 14.72
N VAL A 66 11.39 -3.98 13.64
CA VAL A 66 10.72 -5.30 13.62
C VAL A 66 9.58 -5.38 14.68
N LYS A 67 8.92 -4.26 14.95
CA LYS A 67 7.83 -4.21 15.93
C LYS A 67 6.50 -4.55 15.27
N LYS A 68 6.14 -3.80 14.22
CA LYS A 68 4.88 -3.90 13.53
C LYS A 68 5.07 -3.53 12.06
N LEU A 69 4.49 -4.31 11.17
CA LEU A 69 4.34 -3.93 9.78
C LEU A 69 2.94 -3.30 9.60
N ASP A 70 2.92 -2.00 9.38
CA ASP A 70 1.67 -1.32 9.10
C ASP A 70 1.09 -1.74 7.74
N PHE A 71 -0.23 -1.82 7.68
CA PHE A 71 -0.97 -2.20 6.48
C PHE A 71 -0.65 -1.34 5.25
N THR A 72 -0.27 -0.10 5.47
CA THR A 72 0.15 0.83 4.42
C THR A 72 1.33 0.28 3.59
N PHE A 73 2.24 -0.49 4.20
CA PHE A 73 3.33 -1.14 3.47
C PHE A 73 2.85 -2.31 2.61
N VAL A 74 1.86 -3.06 3.08
CA VAL A 74 1.24 -4.14 2.29
C VAL A 74 0.59 -3.54 1.05
N ARG A 75 -0.09 -2.40 1.21
CA ARG A 75 -0.69 -1.64 0.11
C ARG A 75 0.37 -1.13 -0.87
N LEU A 76 1.42 -0.50 -0.35
CA LEU A 76 2.53 -0.01 -1.17
C LEU A 76 3.17 -1.14 -1.99
N TYR A 77 3.37 -2.29 -1.37
CA TYR A 77 3.92 -3.46 -2.05
C TYR A 77 2.98 -3.98 -3.16
N ALA A 78 1.69 -4.06 -2.91
CA ALA A 78 0.69 -4.47 -3.90
C ALA A 78 0.68 -3.53 -5.12
N LEU A 79 0.74 -2.22 -4.88
CA LEU A 79 0.84 -1.22 -5.95
C LEU A 79 2.14 -1.35 -6.75
N HIS A 80 3.27 -1.60 -6.05
CA HIS A 80 4.55 -1.83 -6.70
C HIS A 80 4.53 -3.10 -7.56
N MET A 81 3.91 -4.18 -7.08
CA MET A 81 3.74 -5.41 -7.85
C MET A 81 2.92 -5.17 -9.13
N ASN A 82 1.81 -4.42 -9.05
CA ASN A 82 1.04 -4.06 -10.24
C ASN A 82 1.85 -3.19 -11.22
N TYR A 83 2.71 -2.30 -10.72
CA TYR A 83 3.63 -1.54 -11.55
C TYR A 83 4.62 -2.47 -12.29
N ILE A 84 5.25 -3.41 -11.59
CA ILE A 84 6.17 -4.39 -12.18
C ILE A 84 5.45 -5.26 -13.23
N ILE A 85 4.26 -5.75 -12.91
CA ILE A 85 3.42 -6.52 -13.83
C ILE A 85 3.18 -5.75 -15.13
N GLY A 86 2.89 -4.45 -15.02
CA GLY A 86 2.70 -3.58 -16.19
C GLY A 86 3.98 -3.34 -16.99
N VAL A 87 5.10 -3.06 -16.33
CA VAL A 87 6.40 -2.81 -16.97
C VAL A 87 6.93 -4.07 -17.67
N GLU A 88 6.85 -5.22 -17.01
CA GLU A 88 7.32 -6.51 -17.51
C GLU A 88 6.31 -7.18 -18.47
N GLN A 89 5.17 -6.53 -18.71
CA GLN A 89 4.11 -7.03 -19.60
C GLN A 89 3.58 -8.43 -19.21
N ILE A 90 3.53 -8.70 -17.91
CA ILE A 90 3.00 -9.96 -17.37
C ILE A 90 1.47 -9.91 -17.45
N SER A 91 0.89 -10.48 -18.52
CA SER A 91 -0.52 -10.30 -18.84
C SER A 91 -1.49 -11.21 -18.08
N HIS A 92 -1.02 -12.29 -17.46
CA HIS A 92 -1.86 -13.36 -16.92
C HIS A 92 -2.16 -13.23 -15.41
N ILE A 93 -1.51 -12.31 -14.70
CA ILE A 93 -1.73 -12.07 -13.27
C ILE A 93 -2.04 -10.60 -12.97
N CYS A 94 -2.71 -10.36 -11.86
CA CYS A 94 -2.88 -9.03 -11.27
C CYS A 94 -2.95 -9.11 -9.75
N VAL A 95 -2.79 -7.96 -9.08
CA VAL A 95 -2.81 -7.87 -7.62
C VAL A 95 -3.89 -6.89 -7.22
N ALA A 96 -4.82 -7.32 -6.38
CA ALA A 96 -5.85 -6.46 -5.82
C ALA A 96 -5.28 -5.46 -4.81
N ASP A 97 -5.86 -4.25 -4.75
CA ASP A 97 -5.51 -3.29 -3.70
C ASP A 97 -6.03 -3.79 -2.35
N PRO A 98 -5.15 -4.14 -1.40
CA PRO A 98 -5.55 -4.67 -0.11
C PRO A 98 -6.36 -3.68 0.73
N TYR A 99 -6.36 -2.40 0.38
CA TYR A 99 -7.13 -1.37 1.08
C TYR A 99 -8.62 -1.71 1.14
N TYR A 100 -9.16 -2.31 0.08
CA TYR A 100 -10.57 -2.71 0.02
C TYR A 100 -10.82 -4.12 0.57
N MET A 101 -9.76 -4.85 0.92
CA MET A 101 -9.83 -6.24 1.34
C MET A 101 -9.58 -6.43 2.84
N HIS A 102 -9.42 -5.36 3.61
CA HIS A 102 -9.22 -5.49 5.05
C HIS A 102 -10.57 -5.57 5.79
N GLU A 103 -10.55 -6.15 6.97
CA GLU A 103 -11.75 -6.44 7.75
C GLU A 103 -12.62 -5.21 8.06
N GLY A 104 -12.00 -4.04 8.26
CA GLY A 104 -12.73 -2.79 8.49
C GLY A 104 -13.62 -2.35 7.32
N PHE A 105 -13.33 -2.82 6.08
CA PHE A 105 -14.18 -2.59 4.91
C PHE A 105 -15.17 -3.72 4.66
N LEU A 106 -14.78 -4.96 4.98
CA LEU A 106 -15.63 -6.15 4.83
C LEU A 106 -16.59 -6.33 6.01
N GLY A 107 -16.33 -5.65 7.13
CA GLY A 107 -17.14 -5.69 8.33
C GLY A 107 -18.44 -4.89 8.25
N VAL A 108 -19.26 -5.01 9.29
CA VAL A 108 -20.68 -4.64 9.42
C VAL A 108 -21.04 -3.16 9.19
N CYS A 109 -20.12 -2.26 8.94
CA CYS A 109 -20.44 -0.87 8.61
C CYS A 109 -20.91 -0.73 7.16
N ALA A 110 -22.21 -0.66 6.96
CA ALA A 110 -22.91 -0.66 5.65
C ALA A 110 -22.30 0.26 4.58
N LYS A 111 -21.79 1.44 4.95
CA LYS A 111 -21.18 2.37 4.00
C LYS A 111 -19.84 1.88 3.42
N HIS A 112 -19.02 1.24 4.23
CA HIS A 112 -17.70 0.76 3.76
C HIS A 112 -17.81 -0.55 2.98
N GLY A 113 -18.79 -1.40 3.30
CA GLY A 113 -19.06 -2.63 2.57
C GLY A 113 -19.50 -2.40 1.12
N GLU A 114 -20.21 -1.30 0.84
CA GLU A 114 -20.56 -0.93 -0.54
C GLU A 114 -19.33 -0.60 -1.37
N TYR A 115 -18.38 0.17 -0.83
CA TYR A 115 -17.14 0.51 -1.52
C TYR A 115 -16.27 -0.73 -1.81
N ALA A 116 -16.15 -1.63 -0.84
CA ALA A 116 -15.43 -2.89 -1.03
C ALA A 116 -16.08 -3.73 -2.14
N ARG A 117 -17.41 -3.86 -2.12
CA ARG A 117 -18.17 -4.58 -3.16
C ARG A 117 -17.95 -3.96 -4.53
N ASP A 118 -18.11 -2.63 -4.63
CA ASP A 118 -17.99 -1.92 -5.91
C ASP A 118 -16.58 -2.01 -6.47
N TYR A 119 -15.57 -1.94 -5.60
CA TYR A 119 -14.18 -2.20 -5.97
C TYR A 119 -14.01 -3.63 -6.48
N ILE A 120 -14.44 -4.64 -5.73
CA ILE A 120 -14.30 -6.05 -6.10
C ILE A 120 -14.96 -6.32 -7.45
N VAL A 121 -16.19 -5.85 -7.65
CA VAL A 121 -16.90 -6.04 -8.92
C VAL A 121 -16.16 -5.38 -10.08
N SER A 122 -15.77 -4.11 -9.93
CA SER A 122 -15.05 -3.37 -10.96
C SER A 122 -13.70 -4.01 -11.27
N PHE A 123 -12.96 -4.41 -10.23
CA PHE A 123 -11.67 -5.07 -10.34
C PHE A 123 -11.78 -6.44 -11.06
N MET A 124 -12.76 -7.26 -10.70
CA MET A 124 -12.99 -8.56 -11.32
C MET A 124 -13.40 -8.42 -12.78
N LEU A 125 -14.27 -7.46 -13.10
CA LEU A 125 -14.66 -7.18 -14.48
C LEU A 125 -13.50 -6.72 -15.35
N ALA A 126 -12.66 -5.83 -14.82
CA ALA A 126 -11.48 -5.32 -15.52
C ALA A 126 -10.41 -6.38 -15.74
N ASN A 127 -10.36 -7.42 -14.89
CA ASN A 127 -9.34 -8.46 -14.89
C ASN A 127 -9.89 -9.86 -15.20
N LYS A 128 -11.05 -9.95 -15.85
CA LYS A 128 -11.71 -11.23 -16.17
C LYS A 128 -10.87 -12.19 -17.01
N ASP A 129 -9.91 -11.65 -17.78
CA ASP A 129 -9.05 -12.42 -18.67
C ASP A 129 -7.72 -12.85 -17.98
N LYS A 130 -7.57 -12.57 -16.68
CA LYS A 130 -6.40 -12.99 -15.92
C LYS A 130 -6.56 -14.41 -15.42
N GLU A 131 -5.45 -15.17 -15.45
CA GLU A 131 -5.41 -16.54 -14.95
C GLU A 131 -5.34 -16.61 -13.43
N ALA A 132 -4.71 -15.59 -12.82
CA ALA A 132 -4.57 -15.52 -11.36
C ALA A 132 -4.71 -14.09 -10.84
N ILE A 133 -5.40 -13.98 -9.72
CA ILE A 133 -5.57 -12.74 -8.95
C ILE A 133 -4.96 -12.95 -7.57
N LEU A 134 -3.96 -12.13 -7.24
CA LEU A 134 -3.38 -12.09 -5.91
C LEU A 134 -4.16 -11.10 -5.04
N VAL A 135 -4.66 -11.58 -3.92
CA VAL A 135 -5.41 -10.76 -2.96
C VAL A 135 -4.64 -10.73 -1.65
N PRO A 136 -3.86 -9.66 -1.38
CA PRO A 136 -3.25 -9.50 -0.07
C PRO A 136 -4.35 -9.26 0.97
N TYR A 137 -4.45 -10.16 1.93
CA TYR A 137 -5.43 -10.07 3.02
C TYR A 137 -4.71 -9.82 4.34
N HIS A 138 -5.21 -8.86 5.10
CA HIS A 138 -4.71 -8.56 6.44
C HIS A 138 -5.82 -8.90 7.44
N PRO A 139 -5.70 -10.00 8.19
CA PRO A 139 -6.57 -10.24 9.34
C PRO A 139 -6.26 -9.20 10.42
N VAL A 140 -7.29 -8.67 11.05
CA VAL A 140 -7.15 -7.75 12.20
C VAL A 140 -6.85 -8.55 13.47
#